data_b812f7342f8d337022359cb17af8899b
#
_entry.id   b812f7342f8d337022359cb17af8899b
#
_cell.length_a   1.000
_cell.length_b   1.000
_cell.length_c   1.000
_cell.angle_alpha   90.00
_cell.angle_beta   90.00
_cell.angle_gamma   90.00
#
_symmetry.space_group_name_H-M   'P 1'
#
loop_
_entity.id
_entity.type
_entity.pdbx_description
1 polymer ?
#
loop_
_entity_poly.entity_id
_entity_poly.type
_entity_poly.pdbx_seq_one_letter_code
_entity_poly.pdbx_strand_id
1 'polypeptide(L)'
;MVKFKLKEVKPSVFAVIVKNKYDRAMLFCRAQEYYESPNPNFKNKFFSIWDYIKWYSLKNNGFSYPFDWSGFNFPYEVAQRCYSVSKVENKYDELFKNILMFIKNKLKNNKGYIIGVESLKDDTYRHEMCHALYYTNSLYRGS
;
A
#
# COMPACT_ATOMS: atom_id res chain seq x y z
N MET A 1 -4.01 -6.88 -17.75
CA MET A 1 -4.79 -5.96 -16.89
C MET A 1 -4.82 -6.47 -15.46
N VAL A 2 -4.56 -5.60 -14.51
CA VAL A 2 -4.61 -5.95 -13.09
C VAL A 2 -6.06 -6.08 -12.64
N LYS A 3 -6.40 -7.24 -12.05
CA LYS A 3 -7.75 -7.45 -11.50
C LYS A 3 -7.76 -7.09 -10.02
N PHE A 4 -8.69 -6.24 -9.63
CA PHE A 4 -8.79 -5.79 -8.24
C PHE A 4 -10.23 -5.42 -7.89
N LYS A 5 -10.49 -5.34 -6.59
CA LYS A 5 -11.72 -4.77 -6.05
C LYS A 5 -11.36 -3.74 -5.00
N LEU A 6 -12.13 -2.67 -4.93
CA LEU A 6 -11.94 -1.59 -3.96
C LEU A 6 -13.21 -1.48 -3.11
N LYS A 7 -13.04 -1.50 -1.78
CA LYS A 7 -14.18 -1.45 -0.88
C LYS A 7 -13.85 -0.63 0.36
N GLU A 8 -14.75 0.28 0.72
CA GLU A 8 -14.66 0.96 2.01
C GLU A 8 -15.20 -0.01 3.07
N VAL A 9 -14.30 -0.57 3.89
CA VAL A 9 -14.64 -1.64 4.84
C VAL A 9 -14.97 -1.11 6.22
N LYS A 10 -14.51 0.08 6.55
CA LYS A 10 -14.86 0.86 7.75
C LYS A 10 -14.81 2.33 7.34
N PRO A 11 -15.40 3.26 8.12
CA PRO A 11 -15.31 4.68 7.75
C PRO A 11 -13.86 5.11 7.54
N SER A 12 -13.56 5.62 6.35
CA SER A 12 -12.24 6.08 5.93
C SER A 12 -11.17 4.99 5.80
N VAL A 13 -11.54 3.71 5.86
CA VAL A 13 -10.63 2.59 5.66
C VAL A 13 -11.02 1.85 4.37
N PHE A 14 -10.10 1.79 3.43
CA PHE A 14 -10.32 1.21 2.12
C PHE A 14 -9.47 -0.03 1.94
N ALA A 15 -10.10 -1.13 1.53
CA ALA A 15 -9.40 -2.35 1.18
C ALA A 15 -9.30 -2.44 -0.34
N VAL A 16 -8.10 -2.64 -0.83
CA VAL A 16 -7.82 -2.95 -2.23
C VAL A 16 -7.51 -4.44 -2.29
N ILE A 17 -8.39 -5.20 -2.92
CA ILE A 17 -8.34 -6.66 -2.93
C ILE A 17 -7.75 -7.11 -4.25
N VAL A 18 -6.58 -7.75 -4.21
CA VAL A 18 -5.86 -8.21 -5.39
C VAL A 18 -5.45 -9.66 -5.15
N LYS A 19 -6.05 -10.59 -5.88
CA LYS A 19 -5.80 -12.02 -5.66
C LYS A 19 -4.43 -12.47 -6.15
N ASN A 20 -3.98 -11.95 -7.29
CA ASN A 20 -2.69 -12.31 -7.85
C ASN A 20 -1.57 -11.72 -6.99
N LYS A 21 -0.73 -12.58 -6.43
CA LYS A 21 0.30 -12.12 -5.47
C LYS A 21 1.34 -11.20 -6.10
N TYR A 22 1.71 -11.42 -7.36
CA TYR A 22 2.66 -10.56 -8.04
C TYR A 22 2.07 -9.17 -8.28
N ASP A 23 0.84 -9.13 -8.80
CA ASP A 23 0.15 -7.85 -9.03
C ASP A 23 -0.05 -7.11 -7.71
N ARG A 24 -0.42 -7.83 -6.65
CA ARG A 24 -0.61 -7.23 -5.32
C ARG A 24 0.68 -6.60 -4.83
N ALA A 25 1.78 -7.34 -4.87
CA ALA A 25 3.07 -6.83 -4.43
C ALA A 25 3.50 -5.60 -5.23
N MET A 26 3.41 -5.67 -6.55
CA MET A 26 3.84 -4.57 -7.41
C MET A 26 2.96 -3.34 -7.26
N LEU A 27 1.66 -3.52 -7.00
CA LEU A 27 0.74 -2.41 -6.83
C LEU A 27 1.03 -1.62 -5.55
N PHE A 28 1.41 -2.31 -4.47
CA PHE A 28 1.57 -1.68 -3.16
C PHE A 28 3.01 -1.39 -2.77
N CYS A 29 3.99 -2.01 -3.43
CA CYS A 29 5.40 -1.93 -3.05
C CYS A 29 5.90 -0.49 -2.89
N ARG A 30 5.62 0.37 -3.86
CA ARG A 30 6.12 1.75 -3.83
C ARG A 30 5.61 2.51 -2.60
N ALA A 31 4.31 2.49 -2.34
CA ALA A 31 3.75 3.20 -1.20
C ALA A 31 4.19 2.57 0.12
N GLN A 32 4.21 1.24 0.20
CA GLN A 32 4.59 0.55 1.42
C GLN A 32 6.03 0.84 1.80
N GLU A 33 6.95 0.78 0.85
CA GLU A 33 8.37 1.01 1.13
C GLU A 33 8.68 2.49 1.31
N TYR A 34 7.95 3.37 0.67
CA TYR A 34 8.01 4.79 0.98
C TYR A 34 7.64 5.05 2.44
N TYR A 35 6.62 4.34 2.93
CA TYR A 35 6.10 4.54 4.29
C TYR A 35 7.06 4.01 5.36
N GLU A 36 7.56 2.77 5.19
CA GLU A 36 8.26 2.13 6.29
C GLU A 36 9.41 1.21 5.87
N SER A 37 10.05 1.48 4.74
CA SER A 37 11.22 0.68 4.35
C SER A 37 12.30 0.75 5.42
N PRO A 38 12.97 -0.39 5.72
CA PRO A 38 14.14 -0.37 6.59
C PRO A 38 15.35 0.31 5.93
N ASN A 39 15.31 0.50 4.61
CA ASN A 39 16.40 1.14 3.88
C ASN A 39 16.12 2.64 3.76
N PRO A 40 16.99 3.51 4.35
CA PRO A 40 16.77 4.96 4.32
C PRO A 40 16.83 5.56 2.91
N ASN A 41 17.36 4.83 1.93
CA ASN A 41 17.37 5.29 0.55
C ASN A 41 15.98 5.26 -0.08
N PHE A 42 15.05 4.50 0.50
CA PHE A 42 13.69 4.35 -0.02
C PHE A 42 12.64 5.00 0.87
N LYS A 43 12.85 5.00 2.17
CA LYS A 43 11.87 5.53 3.11
C LYS A 43 11.72 7.03 2.94
N ASN A 44 10.49 7.48 2.71
CA ASN A 44 10.12 8.90 2.54
C ASN A 44 10.83 9.57 1.36
N LYS A 45 11.26 8.80 0.37
CA LYS A 45 11.97 9.34 -0.79
C LYS A 45 11.40 8.78 -2.08
N PHE A 46 11.48 9.57 -3.16
CA PHE A 46 11.24 9.02 -4.49
C PHE A 46 12.33 8.01 -4.83
N PHE A 47 11.95 6.88 -5.39
CA PHE A 47 12.89 5.89 -5.88
C PHE A 47 12.33 5.23 -7.15
N SER A 48 13.24 4.84 -8.04
CA SER A 48 12.84 4.01 -9.18
C SER A 48 12.49 2.61 -8.68
N ILE A 49 11.40 2.06 -9.19
CA ILE A 49 11.00 0.71 -8.79
C ILE A 49 12.07 -0.31 -9.16
N TRP A 50 12.82 -0.05 -10.24
CA TRP A 50 13.91 -0.93 -10.66
C TRP A 50 15.07 -0.92 -9.67
N ASP A 51 15.38 0.23 -9.08
CA ASP A 51 16.41 0.32 -8.04
C ASP A 51 16.00 -0.49 -6.82
N TYR A 52 14.74 -0.42 -6.45
CA TYR A 52 14.22 -1.20 -5.33
C TYR A 52 14.28 -2.70 -5.61
N ILE A 53 13.83 -3.13 -6.79
CA ILE A 53 13.86 -4.53 -7.19
C ILE A 53 15.30 -5.05 -7.16
N LYS A 54 16.25 -4.28 -7.68
CA LYS A 54 17.67 -4.66 -7.69
C LYS A 54 18.21 -4.82 -6.27
N TRP A 55 17.95 -3.84 -5.42
CA TRP A 55 18.40 -3.91 -4.03
C TRP A 55 17.82 -5.12 -3.31
N TYR A 56 16.51 -5.31 -3.42
CA TYR A 56 15.83 -6.42 -2.76
C TYR A 56 16.34 -7.78 -3.27
N SER A 57 16.54 -7.89 -4.56
CA SER A 57 17.00 -9.13 -5.18
C SER A 57 18.42 -9.50 -4.75
N LEU A 58 19.30 -8.51 -4.62
CA LEU A 58 20.67 -8.75 -4.14
C LEU A 58 20.68 -9.20 -2.69
N LYS A 59 19.81 -8.65 -1.87
CA LYS A 59 19.71 -8.98 -0.45
C LYS A 59 19.12 -10.38 -0.23
N ASN A 60 18.19 -10.81 -1.08
CA ASN A 60 17.37 -12.00 -0.85
C ASN A 60 17.57 -13.10 -1.89
N ASN A 61 18.62 -13.03 -2.72
CA ASN A 61 18.89 -14.01 -3.77
C ASN A 61 17.75 -14.12 -4.80
N GLY A 62 17.17 -12.99 -5.16
CA GLY A 62 16.08 -12.92 -6.12
C GLY A 62 14.97 -12.02 -5.62
N PHE A 63 14.06 -11.65 -6.51
CA PHE A 63 12.95 -10.78 -6.14
C PHE A 63 11.83 -11.61 -5.53
N SER A 64 12.01 -11.99 -4.25
CA SER A 64 11.05 -12.80 -3.51
C SER A 64 9.94 -11.97 -2.85
N TYR A 65 9.92 -10.66 -3.04
CA TYR A 65 8.99 -9.74 -2.41
C TYR A 65 7.52 -10.20 -2.49
N PRO A 66 7.01 -10.66 -3.67
CA PRO A 66 5.62 -11.12 -3.76
C PRO A 66 5.31 -12.34 -2.88
N PHE A 67 6.32 -13.11 -2.52
CA PHE A 67 6.18 -14.28 -1.66
C PHE A 67 6.42 -13.94 -0.19
N ASP A 68 7.18 -12.88 0.08
CA ASP A 68 7.54 -12.50 1.45
C ASP A 68 6.44 -11.70 2.15
N TRP A 69 5.62 -10.97 1.38
CA TRP A 69 4.62 -10.08 1.93
C TRP A 69 3.25 -10.39 1.33
N SER A 70 2.28 -10.73 2.18
CA SER A 70 0.92 -11.06 1.74
C SER A 70 -0.06 -9.91 1.93
N GLY A 71 0.23 -8.98 2.84
CA GLY A 71 -0.64 -7.84 3.12
C GLY A 71 0.15 -6.55 3.21
N PHE A 72 -0.57 -5.45 2.95
CA PHE A 72 0.02 -4.11 2.93
C PHE A 72 -0.89 -3.14 3.65
N ASN A 73 -0.31 -2.14 4.28
CA ASN A 73 -1.10 -1.12 4.95
C ASN A 73 -0.31 0.18 5.07
N PHE A 74 -1.00 1.30 4.85
CA PHE A 74 -0.41 2.62 5.01
C PHE A 74 -1.50 3.69 5.04
N PRO A 75 -1.21 4.85 5.69
CA PRO A 75 -2.16 5.96 5.66
C PRO A 75 -2.35 6.49 4.24
N TYR A 76 -3.58 6.90 3.92
CA TYR A 76 -3.88 7.51 2.62
C TYR A 76 -2.97 8.72 2.35
N GLU A 77 -2.78 9.58 3.34
CA GLU A 77 -1.98 10.80 3.18
C GLU A 77 -0.51 10.50 2.87
N VAL A 78 0.02 9.39 3.38
CA VAL A 78 1.38 8.95 3.05
C VAL A 78 1.46 8.49 1.60
N ALA A 79 0.49 7.70 1.15
CA ALA A 79 0.43 7.26 -0.24
C ALA A 79 0.25 8.47 -1.18
N GLN A 80 -0.56 9.43 -0.80
CA GLN A 80 -0.77 10.65 -1.58
C GLN A 80 0.55 11.42 -1.73
N ARG A 81 1.31 11.59 -0.64
CA ARG A 81 2.62 12.23 -0.70
C ARG A 81 3.58 11.48 -1.61
N CYS A 82 3.61 10.14 -1.46
CA CYS A 82 4.47 9.28 -2.27
C CYS A 82 4.23 9.51 -3.77
N TYR A 83 2.98 9.46 -4.19
CA TYR A 83 2.63 9.56 -5.60
C TYR A 83 2.61 11.00 -6.12
N SER A 84 2.66 12.01 -5.23
CA SER A 84 2.80 13.39 -5.66
C SER A 84 4.22 13.71 -6.11
N VAL A 85 5.22 12.99 -5.57
CA VAL A 85 6.62 13.20 -5.91
C VAL A 85 7.18 12.12 -6.83
N SER A 86 6.47 11.00 -6.99
CA SER A 86 6.92 9.88 -7.82
C SER A 86 6.44 10.05 -9.26
N LYS A 87 7.32 9.68 -10.20
CA LYS A 87 6.95 9.61 -11.61
C LYS A 87 6.24 8.29 -11.88
N VAL A 88 5.29 8.31 -12.81
CA VAL A 88 4.67 7.06 -13.28
C VAL A 88 5.69 6.30 -14.10
N GLU A 89 6.07 5.12 -13.63
CA GLU A 89 7.06 4.28 -14.31
C GLU A 89 6.43 3.08 -14.99
N ASN A 90 5.23 2.65 -14.54
CA ASN A 90 4.62 1.43 -15.03
C ASN A 90 3.10 1.46 -14.83
N LYS A 91 2.44 0.39 -15.29
CA LYS A 91 0.98 0.27 -15.20
C LYS A 91 0.47 0.22 -13.75
N TYR A 92 1.27 -0.24 -12.82
CA TYR A 92 0.87 -0.30 -11.40
C TYR A 92 0.82 1.09 -10.79
N ASP A 93 1.79 1.94 -11.11
CA ASP A 93 1.78 3.34 -10.67
C ASP A 93 0.55 4.09 -11.20
N GLU A 94 0.25 3.88 -12.47
CA GLU A 94 -0.91 4.53 -13.10
C GLU A 94 -2.20 4.09 -12.43
N LEU A 95 -2.36 2.78 -12.22
CA LEU A 95 -3.54 2.25 -11.57
C LEU A 95 -3.66 2.77 -10.14
N PHE A 96 -2.56 2.79 -9.39
CA PHE A 96 -2.60 3.22 -8.00
C PHE A 96 -2.96 4.70 -7.88
N LYS A 97 -2.45 5.54 -8.79
CA LYS A 97 -2.85 6.96 -8.81
C LYS A 97 -4.36 7.11 -9.03
N ASN A 98 -4.94 6.28 -9.91
CA ASN A 98 -6.38 6.30 -10.15
C ASN A 98 -7.16 5.85 -8.91
N ILE A 99 -6.66 4.84 -8.20
CA ILE A 99 -7.26 4.38 -6.95
C ILE A 99 -7.24 5.51 -5.91
N LEU A 100 -6.11 6.21 -5.78
CA LEU A 100 -6.00 7.32 -4.84
C LEU A 100 -6.97 8.45 -5.16
N MET A 101 -7.18 8.77 -6.43
CA MET A 101 -8.16 9.77 -6.84
C MET A 101 -9.58 9.37 -6.45
N PHE A 102 -9.91 8.10 -6.65
CA PHE A 102 -11.22 7.58 -6.26
C PHE A 102 -11.42 7.69 -4.75
N ILE A 103 -10.42 7.30 -3.96
CA ILE A 103 -10.49 7.37 -2.50
C ILE A 103 -10.59 8.82 -2.03
N LYS A 104 -9.83 9.72 -2.65
CA LYS A 104 -9.85 11.14 -2.30
C LYS A 104 -11.26 11.73 -2.33
N ASN A 105 -12.03 11.35 -3.35
CA ASN A 105 -13.39 11.86 -3.50
C ASN A 105 -14.35 11.37 -2.44
N LYS A 106 -13.97 10.34 -1.68
CA LYS A 106 -14.79 9.77 -0.62
C LYS A 106 -14.35 10.21 0.77
N LEU A 107 -13.19 10.84 0.88
CA LEU A 107 -12.67 11.29 2.17
C LEU A 107 -13.11 12.73 2.44
N LYS A 108 -13.46 13.02 3.70
CA LYS A 108 -13.89 14.35 4.10
C LYS A 108 -12.73 15.30 4.39
N ASN A 109 -11.60 14.78 4.86
CA ASN A 109 -10.49 15.60 5.34
C ASN A 109 -9.13 15.03 4.96
N ASN A 110 -9.04 14.26 3.89
CA ASN A 110 -7.83 13.59 3.41
C ASN A 110 -7.20 12.65 4.45
N LYS A 111 -7.94 12.27 5.48
CA LYS A 111 -7.48 11.31 6.47
C LYS A 111 -8.16 9.97 6.23
N GLY A 112 -7.36 8.97 5.90
CA GLY A 112 -7.87 7.64 5.66
C GLY A 112 -6.74 6.63 5.71
N TYR A 113 -7.11 5.38 5.55
CA TYR A 113 -6.16 4.29 5.59
C TYR A 113 -6.44 3.32 4.45
N ILE A 114 -5.37 2.76 3.90
CA ILE A 114 -5.46 1.81 2.79
C ILE A 114 -4.85 0.50 3.24
N ILE A 115 -5.56 -0.60 3.00
CA ILE A 115 -5.02 -1.93 3.20
C ILE A 115 -5.07 -2.69 1.87
N GLY A 116 -4.01 -3.45 1.60
CA GLY A 116 -3.92 -4.28 0.41
C GLY A 116 -3.88 -5.74 0.82
N VAL A 117 -4.83 -6.54 0.32
CA VAL A 117 -5.00 -7.92 0.75
C VAL A 117 -5.45 -8.82 -0.40
N GLU A 118 -5.32 -10.13 -0.21
CA GLU A 118 -5.81 -11.11 -1.15
C GLU A 118 -7.32 -11.30 -1.02
N SER A 119 -7.84 -11.28 0.22
CA SER A 119 -9.26 -11.44 0.49
C SER A 119 -9.62 -10.76 1.82
N LEU A 120 -10.92 -10.58 2.07
CA LEU A 120 -11.41 -10.02 3.33
C LEU A 120 -11.70 -11.10 4.38
N LYS A 121 -11.31 -12.35 4.13
CA LYS A 121 -11.71 -13.49 4.96
C LYS A 121 -10.57 -14.17 5.71
N ASP A 122 -9.32 -13.71 5.53
CA ASP A 122 -8.17 -14.38 6.10
C ASP A 122 -7.52 -13.60 7.25
N ASP A 123 -6.52 -14.20 7.88
CA ASP A 123 -5.82 -13.59 9.01
C ASP A 123 -5.01 -12.38 8.59
N THR A 124 -4.51 -12.35 7.35
CA THR A 124 -3.80 -11.19 6.82
C THR A 124 -4.70 -9.95 6.84
N TYR A 125 -5.95 -10.09 6.40
CA TYR A 125 -6.91 -8.99 6.44
C TYR A 125 -7.14 -8.51 7.88
N ARG A 126 -7.32 -9.42 8.83
CA ARG A 126 -7.53 -9.05 10.23
C ARG A 126 -6.34 -8.30 10.79
N HIS A 127 -5.12 -8.76 10.45
CA HIS A 127 -3.89 -8.11 10.88
C HIS A 127 -3.79 -6.69 10.34
N GLU A 128 -4.02 -6.52 9.04
CA GLU A 128 -3.95 -5.20 8.41
C GLU A 128 -5.06 -4.28 8.92
N MET A 129 -6.24 -4.82 9.20
CA MET A 129 -7.33 -4.05 9.79
C MET A 129 -6.99 -3.53 11.19
N CYS A 130 -6.23 -4.30 11.98
CA CYS A 130 -5.79 -3.82 13.29
C CYS A 130 -4.92 -2.57 13.17
N HIS A 131 -4.01 -2.52 12.19
CA HIS A 131 -3.22 -1.33 11.93
C HIS A 131 -4.11 -0.15 11.52
N ALA A 132 -5.10 -0.40 10.66
CA ALA A 132 -6.00 0.64 10.20
C ALA A 132 -6.84 1.21 11.36
N LEU A 133 -7.36 0.35 12.22
CA LEU A 133 -8.15 0.78 13.36
C LEU A 133 -7.32 1.56 14.37
N TYR A 134 -6.09 1.12 14.60
CA TYR A 134 -5.17 1.85 15.47
C TYR A 134 -4.93 3.27 14.95
N TYR A 135 -4.74 3.41 13.65
CA TYR A 135 -4.46 4.71 13.04
C TYR A 135 -5.68 5.63 13.03
N THR A 136 -6.85 5.09 12.67
CA THR A 136 -8.05 5.92 12.45
C THR A 136 -8.89 6.11 13.69
N ASN A 137 -8.76 5.25 14.70
CA ASN A 137 -9.59 5.31 15.91
C ASN A 137 -8.79 5.95 17.04
N SER A 138 -9.20 7.17 17.45
CA SER A 138 -8.52 7.92 18.49
C SER A 138 -8.53 7.21 19.85
N LEU A 139 -9.52 6.36 20.13
CA LEU A 139 -9.58 5.60 21.38
C LEU A 139 -8.45 4.59 21.44
N TYR A 140 -8.13 3.93 20.33
CA TYR A 140 -6.99 3.01 20.27
C TYR A 140 -5.67 3.74 20.51
N ARG A 141 -5.53 4.94 19.93
CA ARG A 141 -4.28 5.69 20.03
C ARG A 141 -4.14 6.42 21.34
N GLY A 142 -5.28 6.79 21.95
CA GLY A 142 -5.31 7.56 23.18
C GLY A 142 -5.23 6.73 24.45
N SER A 143 -5.34 5.41 24.33
CA SER A 143 -5.33 4.54 25.51
C SER A 143 -3.92 4.10 25.93
#